data_6d3009062818c17c100c4df6da0446da
#
_entry.id   6d3009062818c17c100c4df6da0446da
#
_cell.length_a   1.000
_cell.length_b   1.000
_cell.length_c   1.000
_cell.angle_alpha   90.00
_cell.angle_beta   90.00
_cell.angle_gamma   90.00
#
_symmetry.space_group_name_H-M   'P 1'
#
loop_
_entity.id
_entity.type
_entity.pdbx_description
1 polymer ?
#
loop_
_entity_poly.entity_id
_entity_poly.type
_entity_poly.pdbx_seq_one_letter_code
_entity_poly.pdbx_strand_id
1 'polypeptide(L)'
;MIYTENTSGVTPAIGSTVPVGSIIRRKGNCIDASGSAINLREPGYYAVAISATLTAAAVGIVTLNLQQNGVNVPGATASVSITTANTQIENIAIVAIIRVLCCGDAALTVSVGGTTAPTISNLAITVTRE
;
A
#
# COMPACT_ATOMS: atom_id res chain seq x y z
N MET A 1 3.78 15.65 -3.86
CA MET A 1 4.60 14.46 -3.53
C MET A 1 4.47 14.13 -2.06
N ILE A 2 4.28 12.88 -1.75
CA ILE A 2 4.32 12.39 -0.38
C ILE A 2 5.15 11.10 -0.31
N TYR A 3 5.88 10.94 0.78
CA TYR A 3 6.59 9.71 1.10
C TYR A 3 6.24 9.32 2.53
N THR A 4 5.65 8.13 2.69
CA THR A 4 5.25 7.60 3.98
C THR A 4 5.99 6.32 4.31
N GLU A 5 6.11 6.05 5.59
CA GLU A 5 6.80 4.88 6.08
C GLU A 5 6.08 4.34 7.32
N ASN A 6 5.94 3.02 7.40
CA ASN A 6 5.44 2.33 8.58
C ASN A 6 6.41 1.22 8.94
N THR A 7 7.17 1.42 10.01
CA THR A 7 8.14 0.47 10.51
C THR A 7 7.76 -0.14 11.87
N SER A 8 6.54 0.12 12.32
CA SER A 8 6.10 -0.33 13.66
C SER A 8 5.69 -1.80 13.74
N GLY A 9 5.70 -2.50 12.62
CA GLY A 9 5.32 -3.91 12.59
C GLY A 9 3.82 -4.13 12.74
N VAL A 10 3.11 -4.28 11.64
CA VAL A 10 1.66 -4.48 11.64
C VAL A 10 1.30 -5.86 11.12
N THR A 11 0.22 -6.43 11.65
CA THR A 11 -0.31 -7.72 11.23
C THR A 11 -1.76 -7.53 10.79
N PRO A 12 -2.01 -6.97 9.59
CA PRO A 12 -3.36 -6.76 9.11
C PRO A 12 -4.03 -8.08 8.76
N ALA A 13 -5.32 -8.19 9.07
CA ALA A 13 -6.11 -9.35 8.70
C ALA A 13 -6.41 -9.36 7.19
N ILE A 14 -6.71 -10.53 6.64
CA ILE A 14 -7.14 -10.66 5.24
C ILE A 14 -8.43 -9.85 5.05
N GLY A 15 -8.45 -9.04 4.00
CA GLY A 15 -9.57 -8.15 3.68
C GLY A 15 -9.51 -6.78 4.33
N SER A 16 -8.52 -6.52 5.19
CA SER A 16 -8.33 -5.21 5.81
C SER A 16 -7.30 -4.36 5.07
N THR A 17 -7.25 -3.08 5.41
CA THR A 17 -6.24 -2.15 4.88
C THR A 17 -5.04 -2.06 5.79
N VAL A 18 -3.89 -1.73 5.21
CA VAL A 18 -2.63 -1.58 5.95
C VAL A 18 -2.45 -0.11 6.32
N PRO A 19 -2.16 0.21 7.60
CA PRO A 19 -1.83 1.59 7.98
C PRO A 19 -0.60 2.09 7.22
N VAL A 20 -0.69 3.32 6.70
CA VAL A 20 0.40 3.90 5.89
C VAL A 20 1.54 4.46 6.74
N GLY A 21 1.29 4.70 8.02
CA GLY A 21 2.32 5.15 8.96
C GLY A 21 2.53 6.65 8.94
N SER A 22 3.80 7.04 9.11
CA SER A 22 4.19 8.44 9.25
C SER A 22 4.61 9.05 7.93
N ILE A 23 4.32 10.34 7.75
CA ILE A 23 4.80 11.12 6.61
C ILE A 23 6.26 11.47 6.85
N ILE A 24 7.14 11.03 5.97
CA ILE A 24 8.57 11.32 6.05
C ILE A 24 8.93 12.56 5.22
N ARG A 25 8.34 12.67 4.03
CA ARG A 25 8.55 13.80 3.12
C ARG A 25 7.22 14.18 2.50
N ARG A 26 7.01 15.47 2.36
CA ARG A 26 5.79 16.00 1.72
C ARG A 26 6.12 17.29 1.00
N LYS A 27 5.62 17.43 -0.21
CA LYS A 27 5.73 18.67 -0.99
C LYS A 27 4.37 18.99 -1.58
N GLY A 28 3.89 20.19 -1.34
CA GLY A 28 2.57 20.62 -1.81
C GLY A 28 1.43 20.17 -0.90
N ASN A 29 0.21 20.53 -1.27
CA ASN A 29 -1.00 20.28 -0.48
C ASN A 29 -2.02 19.36 -1.16
N CYS A 30 -1.74 18.89 -2.37
CA CYS A 30 -2.69 18.06 -3.13
C CYS A 30 -2.67 16.59 -2.73
N ILE A 31 -1.69 16.16 -1.96
CA ILE A 31 -1.57 14.79 -1.48
C ILE A 31 -1.41 14.82 0.04
N ASP A 32 -2.20 14.03 0.74
CA ASP A 32 -2.17 13.94 2.20
C ASP A 32 -2.31 12.49 2.62
N ALA A 33 -1.96 12.16 3.85
CA ALA A 33 -2.07 10.82 4.40
C ALA A 33 -2.78 10.86 5.74
N SER A 34 -3.68 9.90 5.97
CA SER A 34 -4.46 9.80 7.19
C SER A 34 -4.81 8.34 7.45
N GLY A 35 -4.38 7.80 8.58
CA GLY A 35 -4.69 6.42 8.96
C GLY A 35 -4.13 5.41 7.98
N SER A 36 -5.00 4.72 7.26
CA SER A 36 -4.62 3.74 6.23
C SER A 36 -4.81 4.25 4.81
N ALA A 37 -5.09 5.54 4.62
CA ALA A 37 -5.35 6.10 3.29
C ALA A 37 -4.39 7.23 2.94
N ILE A 38 -4.05 7.32 1.65
CA ILE A 38 -3.40 8.47 1.07
C ILE A 38 -4.44 9.18 0.21
N ASN A 39 -4.70 10.45 0.51
CA ASN A 39 -5.75 11.23 -0.12
C ASN A 39 -5.19 12.10 -1.23
N LEU A 40 -5.76 11.99 -2.43
CA LEU A 40 -5.41 12.78 -3.61
C LEU A 40 -6.52 13.78 -3.85
N ARG A 41 -6.20 15.07 -3.78
CA ARG A 41 -7.20 16.14 -3.75
C ARG A 41 -7.37 16.87 -5.06
N GLU A 42 -6.51 16.65 -6.03
CA GLU A 42 -6.58 17.33 -7.31
C GLU A 42 -6.67 16.34 -8.46
N PRO A 43 -7.38 16.66 -9.54
CA PRO A 43 -7.41 15.82 -10.73
C PRO A 43 -6.02 15.71 -11.37
N GLY A 44 -5.76 14.60 -12.00
CA GLY A 44 -4.52 14.37 -12.72
C GLY A 44 -4.05 12.94 -12.62
N TYR A 45 -2.83 12.73 -13.07
CA TYR A 45 -2.17 11.44 -13.00
C TYR A 45 -1.17 11.42 -11.85
N TYR A 46 -1.10 10.30 -11.17
CA TYR A 46 -0.21 10.11 -10.03
C TYR A 46 0.57 8.82 -10.20
N ALA A 47 1.88 8.91 -9.98
CA ALA A 47 2.74 7.73 -9.92
C ALA A 47 2.83 7.25 -8.48
N VAL A 48 2.57 5.97 -8.25
CA VAL A 48 2.59 5.34 -6.94
C VAL A 48 3.62 4.23 -6.94
N ALA A 49 4.51 4.24 -5.96
CA ALA A 49 5.46 3.16 -5.73
C ALA A 49 5.32 2.68 -4.29
N ILE A 50 5.14 1.38 -4.12
CA ILE A 50 4.96 0.74 -2.82
C ILE A 50 6.03 -0.32 -2.66
N SER A 51 6.69 -0.33 -1.50
CA SER A 51 7.63 -1.37 -1.12
C SER A 51 7.28 -1.88 0.26
N ALA A 52 7.15 -3.18 0.41
CA ALA A 52 6.82 -3.81 1.68
C ALA A 52 7.77 -4.97 1.97
N THR A 53 8.23 -5.05 3.21
CA THR A 53 8.97 -6.19 3.74
C THR A 53 8.07 -6.92 4.73
N LEU A 54 7.86 -8.20 4.51
CA LEU A 54 6.91 -8.96 5.29
C LEU A 54 7.36 -10.39 5.57
N THR A 55 6.72 -10.97 6.56
CA THR A 55 6.74 -12.40 6.84
C THR A 55 5.30 -12.84 7.14
N ALA A 56 5.07 -14.10 7.42
CA ALA A 56 3.76 -14.59 7.84
C ALA A 56 3.89 -15.68 8.90
N ALA A 57 2.92 -15.74 9.79
CA ALA A 57 2.88 -16.75 10.85
C ALA A 57 2.43 -18.13 10.36
N ALA A 58 1.90 -18.21 9.15
CA ALA A 58 1.43 -19.45 8.55
C ALA A 58 1.86 -19.55 7.09
N VAL A 59 1.97 -20.77 6.59
CA VAL A 59 2.25 -21.04 5.17
C VAL A 59 1.04 -20.66 4.32
N GLY A 60 1.27 -20.10 3.17
CA GLY A 60 0.22 -19.70 2.23
C GLY A 60 0.66 -18.60 1.30
N ILE A 61 -0.31 -17.94 0.69
CA ILE A 61 -0.07 -16.84 -0.24
C ILE A 61 -0.44 -15.53 0.43
N VAL A 62 0.46 -14.55 0.38
CA VAL A 62 0.21 -13.17 0.78
C VAL A 62 0.05 -12.34 -0.47
N THR A 63 -1.03 -11.57 -0.55
CA THR A 63 -1.31 -10.68 -1.67
C THR A 63 -1.56 -9.27 -1.15
N LEU A 64 -0.91 -8.28 -1.76
CA LEU A 64 -1.19 -6.87 -1.51
C LEU A 64 -1.77 -6.25 -2.76
N ASN A 65 -2.82 -5.45 -2.58
CA ASN A 65 -3.53 -4.75 -3.65
C ASN A 65 -3.55 -3.26 -3.36
N LEU A 66 -3.23 -2.45 -4.36
CA LEU A 66 -3.49 -1.02 -4.30
C LEU A 66 -4.94 -0.77 -4.72
N GLN A 67 -5.68 -0.04 -3.91
CA GLN A 67 -7.08 0.30 -4.18
C GLN A 67 -7.24 1.81 -4.27
N GLN A 68 -8.07 2.24 -5.21
CA GLN A 68 -8.53 3.62 -5.33
C GLN A 68 -10.02 3.65 -5.01
N ASN A 69 -10.39 4.36 -3.94
CA ASN A 69 -11.77 4.42 -3.45
C ASN A 69 -12.41 3.03 -3.21
N GLY A 70 -11.62 2.08 -2.71
CA GLY A 70 -12.08 0.73 -2.41
C GLY A 70 -12.10 -0.22 -3.59
N VAL A 71 -11.68 0.21 -4.77
CA VAL A 71 -11.65 -0.61 -5.99
C VAL A 71 -10.19 -0.91 -6.36
N ASN A 72 -9.89 -2.16 -6.65
CA ASN A 72 -8.54 -2.56 -7.05
C ASN A 72 -8.10 -1.83 -8.32
N VAL A 73 -6.89 -1.26 -8.27
CA VAL A 73 -6.27 -0.67 -9.44
C VAL A 73 -5.74 -1.80 -10.34
N PRO A 74 -6.13 -1.84 -11.62
CA PRO A 74 -5.64 -2.89 -12.51
C PRO A 74 -4.11 -2.92 -12.59
N GLY A 75 -3.53 -4.10 -12.43
CA GLY A 75 -2.08 -4.29 -12.47
C GLY A 75 -1.33 -3.95 -11.20
N ALA A 76 -2.00 -3.40 -10.19
CA ALA A 76 -1.39 -2.99 -8.93
C ALA A 76 -1.58 -4.05 -7.83
N THR A 77 -1.23 -5.28 -8.15
CA THR A 77 -1.32 -6.42 -7.25
C THR A 77 0.00 -7.16 -7.23
N ALA A 78 0.47 -7.50 -6.04
CA ALA A 78 1.68 -8.32 -5.88
C ALA A 78 1.41 -9.44 -4.89
N SER A 79 1.93 -10.62 -5.19
CA SER A 79 1.74 -11.81 -4.37
C SER A 79 3.07 -12.49 -4.11
N VAL A 80 3.17 -13.14 -2.96
CA VAL A 80 4.32 -13.95 -2.59
C VAL A 80 3.85 -15.23 -1.90
N SER A 81 4.52 -16.34 -2.18
CA SER A 81 4.25 -17.63 -1.54
C SER A 81 5.14 -17.79 -0.31
N ILE A 82 4.53 -18.00 0.85
CA ILE A 82 5.21 -18.28 2.09
C ILE A 82 5.26 -19.80 2.29
N THR A 83 6.46 -20.35 2.24
CA THR A 83 6.68 -21.79 2.43
C THR A 83 7.26 -22.14 3.79
N THR A 84 7.77 -21.14 4.52
CA THR A 84 8.32 -21.32 5.87
C THR A 84 7.73 -20.25 6.79
N ALA A 85 6.90 -20.67 7.74
CA ALA A 85 6.25 -19.76 8.67
C ALA A 85 7.28 -19.08 9.60
N ASN A 86 7.04 -17.82 9.92
CA ASN A 86 7.77 -16.97 10.88
C ASN A 86 9.22 -16.61 10.53
N THR A 87 9.87 -17.29 9.60
CA THR A 87 11.28 -17.09 9.28
C THR A 87 11.53 -16.60 7.85
N GLN A 88 10.62 -16.86 6.94
CA GLN A 88 10.75 -16.40 5.56
C GLN A 88 10.44 -14.91 5.46
N ILE A 89 11.41 -14.13 5.00
CA ILE A 89 11.28 -12.69 4.79
C ILE A 89 11.19 -12.44 3.30
N GLU A 90 10.15 -11.72 2.88
CA GLU A 90 9.90 -11.40 1.48
C GLU A 90 9.69 -9.91 1.28
N ASN A 91 10.07 -9.43 0.10
CA ASN A 91 9.82 -8.08 -0.34
C ASN A 91 8.80 -8.09 -1.46
N ILE A 92 7.82 -7.19 -1.36
CA ILE A 92 6.82 -6.97 -2.41
C ILE A 92 6.92 -5.52 -2.88
N ALA A 93 6.91 -5.32 -4.18
CA ALA A 93 6.90 -3.99 -4.78
C ALA A 93 5.72 -3.85 -5.74
N ILE A 94 5.03 -2.72 -5.65
CA ILE A 94 3.93 -2.36 -6.54
C ILE A 94 4.24 -1.00 -7.13
N VAL A 95 4.18 -0.89 -8.46
CA VAL A 95 4.31 0.38 -9.17
C VAL A 95 3.08 0.56 -10.05
N ALA A 96 2.42 1.69 -9.93
CA ALA A 96 1.21 1.96 -10.69
C ALA A 96 1.09 3.45 -11.01
N ILE A 97 0.35 3.75 -12.08
CA ILE A 97 -0.07 5.11 -12.39
C ILE A 97 -1.58 5.13 -12.29
N ILE A 98 -2.09 6.06 -11.50
CA ILE A 98 -3.52 6.21 -11.30
C ILE A 98 -4.00 7.55 -11.82
N ARG A 99 -5.27 7.61 -12.18
CA ARG A 99 -5.93 8.81 -12.66
C ARG A 99 -7.01 9.23 -11.67
N VAL A 100 -6.97 10.49 -11.27
CA VAL A 100 -8.04 11.11 -10.50
C VAL A 100 -8.84 12.01 -11.44
N LEU A 101 -10.13 11.74 -11.56
CA LEU A 101 -11.03 12.51 -12.41
C LEU A 101 -11.37 13.84 -11.75
N CYS A 102 -11.81 14.81 -12.58
CA CYS A 102 -12.23 16.12 -12.14
C CYS A 102 -13.29 16.04 -11.02
N CYS A 103 -13.21 16.99 -10.11
CA CYS A 103 -14.23 17.28 -9.09
C CYS A 103 -14.40 16.24 -7.99
N GLY A 104 -13.41 15.39 -7.79
CA GLY A 104 -13.46 14.40 -6.72
C GLY A 104 -12.11 14.19 -6.05
N ASP A 105 -12.18 13.80 -4.80
CA ASP A 105 -11.02 13.28 -4.07
C ASP A 105 -10.91 11.79 -4.29
N ALA A 106 -9.69 11.27 -4.27
CA ALA A 106 -9.43 9.85 -4.32
C ALA A 106 -8.67 9.41 -3.08
N ALA A 107 -9.05 8.29 -2.50
CA ALA A 107 -8.35 7.68 -1.38
C ALA A 107 -7.63 6.43 -1.85
N LEU A 108 -6.32 6.39 -1.68
CA LEU A 108 -5.49 5.23 -1.97
C LEU A 108 -5.27 4.41 -0.71
N THR A 109 -5.54 3.12 -0.79
CA THR A 109 -5.30 2.19 0.31
C THR A 109 -4.55 0.96 -0.20
N VAL A 110 -3.83 0.31 0.70
CA VAL A 110 -3.24 -1.01 0.45
C VAL A 110 -4.04 -2.03 1.21
N SER A 111 -4.64 -2.98 0.50
CA SER A 111 -5.43 -4.04 1.13
C SER A 111 -4.70 -5.37 1.09
N VAL A 112 -5.04 -6.24 2.02
CA VAL A 112 -4.46 -7.57 2.17
C VAL A 112 -5.43 -8.61 1.61
N GLY A 113 -4.90 -9.50 0.77
CA GLY A 113 -5.64 -10.65 0.26
C GLY A 113 -4.81 -11.93 0.40
N GLY A 114 -5.20 -12.96 -0.36
CA GLY A 114 -4.52 -14.23 -0.35
C GLY A 114 -5.08 -15.20 0.68
N THR A 115 -4.25 -16.18 1.12
CA THR A 115 -4.67 -17.25 2.02
C THR A 115 -4.09 -17.16 3.42
N THR A 116 -3.09 -16.31 3.63
CA THR A 116 -2.51 -16.06 4.96
C THR A 116 -2.29 -14.58 5.18
N ALA A 117 -2.46 -14.14 6.41
CA ALA A 117 -2.24 -12.74 6.79
C ALA A 117 -0.73 -12.49 6.99
N PRO A 118 -0.19 -11.39 6.45
CA PRO A 118 1.21 -11.06 6.63
C PRO A 118 1.48 -10.35 7.95
N THR A 119 2.73 -10.42 8.40
CA THR A 119 3.29 -9.48 9.37
C THR A 119 4.21 -8.54 8.59
N ILE A 120 3.82 -7.28 8.47
CA ILE A 120 4.54 -6.29 7.68
C ILE A 120 5.47 -5.53 8.61
N SER A 121 6.77 -5.68 8.42
CA SER A 121 7.78 -5.00 9.24
C SER A 121 8.17 -3.64 8.68
N ASN A 122 8.00 -3.43 7.38
CA ASN A 122 8.28 -2.16 6.73
C ASN A 122 7.34 -1.96 5.55
N LEU A 123 6.71 -0.81 5.49
CA LEU A 123 5.89 -0.40 4.35
C LEU A 123 6.29 1.03 3.96
N ALA A 124 6.75 1.22 2.75
CA ALA A 124 7.12 2.52 2.22
C ALA A 124 6.26 2.82 0.98
N ILE A 125 5.65 3.98 0.96
CA ILE A 125 4.79 4.41 -0.14
C ILE A 125 5.25 5.79 -0.60
N THR A 126 5.48 5.92 -1.90
CA THR A 126 5.80 7.19 -2.54
C THR A 126 4.72 7.49 -3.57
N VAL A 127 4.15 8.68 -3.50
CA VAL A 127 3.15 9.16 -4.47
C VAL A 127 3.60 10.50 -5.00
N THR A 128 3.70 10.61 -6.32
CA THR A 128 4.06 11.86 -7.00
C THR A 128 3.02 12.17 -8.06
N ARG A 129 2.68 13.46 -8.19
CA ARG A 129 1.80 13.93 -9.27
C ARG A 129 2.62 14.14 -10.53
N GLU A 130 2.14 13.56 -11.62
CA GLU A 130 2.75 13.71 -12.94
C GLU A 130 2.37 15.05 -13.62
#